data_19a167cb3838cb774cdc6dc9edf0cd58
#
_entry.id   19a167cb3838cb774cdc6dc9edf0cd58
#
_cell.length_a   1.000
_cell.length_b   1.000
_cell.length_c   1.000
_cell.angle_alpha   90.00
_cell.angle_beta   90.00
_cell.angle_gamma   90.00
#
_symmetry.space_group_name_H-M   'P 1'
#
loop_
_entity.id
_entity.type
_entity.pdbx_description
1 polymer ?
#
loop_
_entity_poly.entity_id
_entity_poly.type
_entity_poly.pdbx_seq_one_letter_code
_entity_poly.pdbx_strand_id
1 'polypeptide(L)'
;MRTPGPRTELSHHQLSRIAELSRKLISEPPEPISLEEYRQRRQALMGALPSPGVVVVRGAHPVMRSRDSEYPFRQNSDLHYLCGFPEPEALLVLLPEPPQQHDVDRKDGTALSVLFCQDRDVELERWMGPRLGASGARQLFGIDHAIENREREAALDHLLAGHERVYCNAGDKHLVTELEASRERLASAGKVPPQFHDLASYLAARRMLKSSAEIALLEHAAKISALGHLRAMACVGPGLKEYQLQAEIEHVFRWHGASAPAYESIVAGGANACVLHYIENDGVVQDGDLVLVDAGAEFALYAGDISRTFPASGRFSKPQRALYDLVLHAQNRAIEAVRPGVSLEDIHRGVVRDLTAGLIRQGVLEGPLEARLADHSIAPYYPHATSHWLGLDVHDTGAYREDDGRSRLLEPGMVLTIEPGLYIHEKNISKDTDVTALREVFLGEQCGLGVRIEDDVVVTADGGRVITSDVPKQVDDIEAWMNTD
;
A
#
# COMPACT_ATOMS: atom_id res chain seq x y z
N MET A 1 -23.63 -33.31 -20.75
CA MET A 1 -24.11 -32.00 -20.30
C MET A 1 -23.19 -30.98 -20.94
N ARG A 2 -23.70 -29.88 -21.55
CA ARG A 2 -22.84 -28.84 -22.10
C ARG A 2 -22.24 -28.09 -20.90
N THR A 3 -20.92 -28.07 -20.80
CA THR A 3 -20.23 -27.14 -19.89
C THR A 3 -20.74 -25.71 -20.18
N PRO A 4 -21.22 -24.96 -19.21
CA PRO A 4 -21.56 -23.56 -19.44
C PRO A 4 -20.31 -22.86 -19.96
N GLY A 5 -20.46 -22.13 -21.08
CA GLY A 5 -19.39 -21.28 -21.61
C GLY A 5 -19.03 -20.20 -20.59
N PRO A 6 -17.90 -19.47 -20.79
CA PRO A 6 -17.49 -18.41 -19.90
C PRO A 6 -18.65 -17.43 -19.73
N ARG A 7 -18.92 -17.00 -18.49
CA ARG A 7 -19.87 -15.93 -18.20
C ARG A 7 -19.27 -14.63 -18.73
N THR A 8 -19.54 -14.33 -20.00
CA THR A 8 -19.04 -13.12 -20.67
C THR A 8 -19.85 -11.87 -20.32
N GLU A 9 -21.01 -12.04 -19.68
CA GLU A 9 -21.89 -10.92 -19.29
C GLU A 9 -22.44 -11.19 -17.89
N LEU A 10 -22.40 -10.15 -17.04
CA LEU A 10 -23.09 -10.14 -15.74
C LEU A 10 -24.60 -10.16 -15.95
N SER A 11 -25.32 -10.87 -15.09
CA SER A 11 -26.78 -10.77 -15.06
C SER A 11 -27.21 -9.33 -14.74
N HIS A 12 -28.41 -8.95 -15.21
CA HIS A 12 -28.97 -7.62 -14.89
C HIS A 12 -29.10 -7.42 -13.37
N HIS A 13 -29.36 -8.48 -12.62
CA HIS A 13 -29.46 -8.44 -11.16
C HIS A 13 -28.09 -8.18 -10.51
N GLN A 14 -27.03 -8.84 -10.94
CA GLN A 14 -25.67 -8.59 -10.44
C GLN A 14 -25.21 -7.17 -10.72
N LEU A 15 -25.45 -6.66 -11.95
CA LEU A 15 -25.15 -5.25 -12.30
C LEU A 15 -25.93 -4.27 -11.41
N SER A 16 -27.21 -4.53 -11.18
CA SER A 16 -28.06 -3.67 -10.33
C SER A 16 -27.56 -3.66 -8.89
N ARG A 17 -27.19 -4.81 -8.35
CA ARG A 17 -26.68 -4.95 -6.98
C ARG A 17 -25.33 -4.26 -6.79
N ILE A 18 -24.39 -4.41 -7.74
CA ILE A 18 -23.12 -3.69 -7.72
C ILE A 18 -23.37 -2.17 -7.79
N ALA A 19 -24.26 -1.73 -8.66
CA ALA A 19 -24.59 -0.30 -8.78
C ALA A 19 -25.27 0.26 -7.51
N GLU A 20 -26.07 -0.53 -6.80
CA GLU A 20 -26.66 -0.15 -5.52
C GLU A 20 -25.60 -0.03 -4.43
N LEU A 21 -24.71 -1.03 -4.31
CA LEU A 21 -23.59 -0.99 -3.37
C LEU A 21 -22.65 0.17 -3.67
N SER A 22 -22.33 0.40 -4.94
CA SER A 22 -21.54 1.55 -5.37
C SER A 22 -22.11 2.87 -4.84
N ARG A 23 -23.41 3.11 -5.04
CA ARG A 23 -24.08 4.31 -4.52
C ARG A 23 -24.08 4.41 -3.00
N LYS A 24 -24.11 3.27 -2.31
CA LYS A 24 -24.09 3.22 -0.84
C LYS A 24 -22.68 3.47 -0.27
N LEU A 25 -21.65 2.86 -0.87
CA LEU A 25 -20.28 2.90 -0.37
C LEU A 25 -19.52 4.16 -0.82
N ILE A 26 -19.77 4.61 -2.06
CA ILE A 26 -19.07 5.73 -2.71
C ILE A 26 -20.07 6.88 -2.94
N SER A 27 -20.70 7.38 -1.88
CA SER A 27 -21.65 8.49 -2.01
C SER A 27 -20.97 9.83 -2.25
N GLU A 28 -19.91 10.11 -1.48
CA GLU A 28 -19.12 11.33 -1.58
C GLU A 28 -17.63 10.99 -1.30
N PRO A 29 -16.69 11.57 -2.04
CA PRO A 29 -15.27 11.41 -1.70
C PRO A 29 -15.00 12.16 -0.38
N PRO A 30 -14.02 11.69 0.42
CA PRO A 30 -13.61 12.39 1.63
C PRO A 30 -12.97 13.74 1.29
N GLU A 31 -13.03 14.66 2.24
CA GLU A 31 -12.34 15.94 2.12
C GLU A 31 -10.82 15.72 1.96
N PRO A 32 -10.15 16.48 1.10
CA PRO A 32 -8.70 16.41 0.95
C PRO A 32 -7.99 16.84 2.23
N ILE A 33 -6.75 16.42 2.39
CA ILE A 33 -5.88 16.88 3.48
C ILE A 33 -5.81 18.40 3.46
N SER A 34 -6.07 19.05 4.59
CA SER A 34 -6.11 20.50 4.68
C SER A 34 -4.73 21.14 4.57
N LEU A 35 -4.65 22.38 4.10
CA LEU A 35 -3.39 23.15 4.06
C LEU A 35 -2.79 23.32 5.45
N GLU A 36 -3.64 23.47 6.46
CA GLU A 36 -3.20 23.59 7.85
C GLU A 36 -2.55 22.29 8.35
N GLU A 37 -3.10 21.13 7.98
CA GLU A 37 -2.50 19.85 8.33
C GLU A 37 -1.14 19.65 7.66
N TYR A 38 -0.97 20.02 6.39
CA TYR A 38 0.34 20.00 5.73
C TYR A 38 1.33 20.92 6.45
N ARG A 39 0.90 22.09 6.91
CA ARG A 39 1.73 22.99 7.71
C ARG A 39 2.16 22.36 9.03
N GLN A 40 1.22 21.76 9.75
CA GLN A 40 1.50 21.06 11.01
C GLN A 40 2.47 19.90 10.83
N ARG A 41 2.34 19.11 9.74
CA ARG A 41 3.27 18.03 9.40
C ARG A 41 4.70 18.53 9.20
N ARG A 42 4.87 19.64 8.46
CA ARG A 42 6.19 20.27 8.27
C ARG A 42 6.77 20.76 9.61
N GLN A 43 5.97 21.39 10.43
CA GLN A 43 6.39 21.86 11.78
C GLN A 43 6.77 20.68 12.69
N ALA A 44 5.93 19.65 12.72
CA ALA A 44 6.18 18.46 13.53
C ALA A 44 7.45 17.72 13.10
N LEU A 45 7.73 17.67 11.79
CA LEU A 45 8.97 17.10 11.27
C LEU A 45 10.19 17.91 11.74
N MET A 46 10.16 19.23 11.55
CA MET A 46 11.27 20.11 11.97
C MET A 46 11.52 20.05 13.47
N GLY A 47 10.45 19.97 14.28
CA GLY A 47 10.55 19.84 15.74
C GLY A 47 11.05 18.47 16.22
N ALA A 48 11.01 17.43 15.38
CA ALA A 48 11.50 16.09 15.72
C ALA A 48 12.98 15.88 15.41
N LEU A 49 13.61 16.79 14.69
CA LEU A 49 15.02 16.67 14.34
C LEU A 49 15.91 16.82 15.58
N PRO A 50 16.98 16.04 15.71
CA PRO A 50 17.85 16.06 16.89
C PRO A 50 18.67 17.37 17.01
N SER A 51 18.80 18.11 15.92
CA SER A 51 19.48 19.39 15.85
C SER A 51 18.89 20.23 14.72
N PRO A 52 18.87 21.56 14.85
CA PRO A 52 18.42 22.44 13.78
C PRO A 52 19.20 22.20 12.47
N GLY A 53 18.49 22.20 11.36
CA GLY A 53 19.07 22.03 10.03
C GLY A 53 18.05 22.21 8.95
N VAL A 54 18.49 22.26 7.70
CA VAL A 54 17.64 22.35 6.52
C VAL A 54 17.12 20.97 6.17
N VAL A 55 15.82 20.84 5.92
CA VAL A 55 15.25 19.62 5.36
C VAL A 55 15.07 19.78 3.86
N VAL A 56 15.51 18.80 3.08
CA VAL A 56 15.33 18.78 1.62
C VAL A 56 14.65 17.48 1.20
N VAL A 57 13.48 17.61 0.56
CA VAL A 57 12.70 16.47 0.05
C VAL A 57 12.40 16.67 -1.43
N ARG A 58 12.79 15.70 -2.23
CA ARG A 58 12.61 15.73 -3.68
C ARG A 58 11.29 15.04 -4.08
N GLY A 59 10.58 15.65 -5.03
CA GLY A 59 9.45 15.05 -5.73
C GLY A 59 9.89 14.02 -6.76
N ALA A 60 8.92 13.27 -7.24
CA ALA A 60 9.16 12.29 -8.30
C ALA A 60 9.49 12.95 -9.63
N HIS A 61 10.21 12.21 -10.48
CA HIS A 61 10.40 12.53 -11.89
C HIS A 61 9.48 11.66 -12.75
N PRO A 62 9.07 12.13 -13.93
CA PRO A 62 8.41 11.27 -14.91
C PRO A 62 9.28 10.06 -15.25
N VAL A 63 8.66 8.89 -15.35
CA VAL A 63 9.33 7.64 -15.71
C VAL A 63 8.96 7.27 -17.13
N MET A 64 9.96 7.09 -17.98
CA MET A 64 9.75 6.70 -19.38
C MET A 64 9.31 5.23 -19.46
N ARG A 65 8.17 4.99 -20.10
CA ARG A 65 7.69 3.65 -20.45
C ARG A 65 8.39 3.14 -21.72
N SER A 66 8.49 4.02 -22.72
CA SER A 66 9.17 3.77 -23.98
C SER A 66 9.56 5.10 -24.61
N ARG A 67 10.66 5.17 -25.34
CA ARG A 67 11.20 6.35 -26.08
C ARG A 67 10.72 7.72 -25.56
N ASP A 68 9.52 8.15 -26.01
CA ASP A 68 8.86 9.44 -25.75
C ASP A 68 7.50 9.30 -25.04
N SER A 69 7.15 8.10 -24.58
CA SER A 69 5.94 7.82 -23.80
C SER A 69 6.29 7.60 -22.36
N GLU A 70 5.59 8.29 -21.46
CA GLU A 70 5.76 8.17 -20.01
C GLU A 70 4.75 7.19 -19.41
N TYR A 71 5.10 6.62 -18.24
CA TYR A 71 4.12 6.03 -17.36
C TYR A 71 3.25 7.14 -16.73
N PRO A 72 2.02 6.83 -16.27
CA PRO A 72 1.25 7.76 -15.46
C PRO A 72 2.10 8.26 -14.29
N PHE A 73 2.13 9.60 -14.11
CA PHE A 73 2.93 10.20 -13.05
C PHE A 73 2.33 9.90 -11.68
N ARG A 74 3.18 9.50 -10.74
CA ARG A 74 2.87 9.40 -9.32
C ARG A 74 3.89 10.20 -8.51
N GLN A 75 3.38 11.09 -7.66
CA GLN A 75 4.24 11.91 -6.81
C GLN A 75 4.96 11.05 -5.75
N ASN A 76 6.14 11.51 -5.34
CA ASN A 76 6.87 10.95 -4.19
C ASN A 76 6.02 11.07 -2.92
N SER A 77 5.88 9.97 -2.18
CA SER A 77 5.02 9.87 -1.00
C SER A 77 5.43 10.83 0.12
N ASP A 78 6.72 11.05 0.34
CA ASP A 78 7.22 11.96 1.37
C ASP A 78 6.95 13.43 1.02
N LEU A 79 7.15 13.81 -0.25
CA LEU A 79 6.80 15.16 -0.70
C LEU A 79 5.29 15.39 -0.62
N HIS A 80 4.49 14.43 -1.06
CA HIS A 80 3.04 14.51 -0.95
C HIS A 80 2.59 14.64 0.51
N TYR A 81 3.15 13.83 1.42
CA TYR A 81 2.88 13.90 2.86
C TYR A 81 3.12 15.28 3.45
N LEU A 82 4.16 16.00 2.97
CA LEU A 82 4.56 17.28 3.52
C LEU A 82 3.86 18.48 2.88
N CYS A 83 3.40 18.40 1.64
CA CYS A 83 2.82 19.56 0.96
C CYS A 83 1.69 19.27 -0.03
N GLY A 84 1.44 18.02 -0.40
CA GLY A 84 0.38 17.65 -1.36
C GLY A 84 0.62 18.15 -2.79
N PHE A 85 1.79 18.69 -3.13
CA PHE A 85 2.05 19.26 -4.45
C PHE A 85 2.11 18.17 -5.54
N PRO A 86 1.29 18.26 -6.61
CA PRO A 86 1.07 17.14 -7.51
C PRO A 86 2.00 17.10 -8.71
N GLU A 87 2.76 18.17 -9.01
CA GLU A 87 3.56 18.24 -10.24
C GLU A 87 4.95 17.60 -10.09
N PRO A 88 5.51 17.06 -11.19
CA PRO A 88 6.82 16.44 -11.18
C PRO A 88 7.96 17.43 -10.94
N GLU A 89 9.15 16.89 -10.65
CA GLU A 89 10.42 17.63 -10.51
C GLU A 89 10.43 18.70 -9.42
N ALA A 90 9.51 18.62 -8.47
CA ALA A 90 9.49 19.52 -7.32
C ALA A 90 10.61 19.22 -6.33
N LEU A 91 11.07 20.24 -5.61
CA LEU A 91 11.96 20.10 -4.46
C LEU A 91 11.44 20.98 -3.32
N LEU A 92 11.13 20.37 -2.20
CA LEU A 92 10.72 21.07 -0.99
C LEU A 92 11.92 21.27 -0.08
N VAL A 93 12.14 22.52 0.33
CA VAL A 93 13.16 22.91 1.32
C VAL A 93 12.46 23.50 2.52
N LEU A 94 12.77 22.99 3.73
CA LEU A 94 12.29 23.54 4.99
C LEU A 94 13.47 24.13 5.76
N LEU A 95 13.34 25.39 6.13
CA LEU A 95 14.37 26.11 6.87
C LEU A 95 13.94 26.27 8.34
N PRO A 96 14.83 26.05 9.32
CA PRO A 96 14.50 26.16 10.75
C PRO A 96 14.10 27.56 11.16
N GLU A 97 14.70 28.59 10.54
CA GLU A 97 14.40 30.03 10.74
C GLU A 97 14.43 30.72 9.38
N PRO A 98 13.62 31.80 9.18
CA PRO A 98 13.74 32.59 7.97
C PRO A 98 15.13 33.23 7.91
N PRO A 99 15.81 33.22 6.75
CA PRO A 99 17.05 33.98 6.59
C PRO A 99 16.80 35.43 6.92
N GLN A 100 17.71 36.09 7.68
CA GLN A 100 17.58 37.46 8.15
C GLN A 100 17.39 38.51 7.04
N GLN A 101 17.42 38.14 5.78
CA GLN A 101 17.37 39.03 4.60
C GLN A 101 16.08 38.93 3.77
N HIS A 102 15.11 38.11 4.16
CA HIS A 102 13.83 38.04 3.46
C HIS A 102 12.76 38.76 4.31
N ASP A 103 12.09 39.76 3.71
CA ASP A 103 10.95 40.53 4.23
C ASP A 103 9.71 39.62 4.52
N VAL A 104 9.87 38.54 5.27
CA VAL A 104 8.79 37.67 5.71
C VAL A 104 8.61 37.90 7.21
N ASP A 105 7.69 38.79 7.53
CA ASP A 105 7.28 39.11 8.89
C ASP A 105 6.54 37.90 9.52
N ARG A 106 7.32 36.93 10.02
CA ARG A 106 6.76 35.77 10.73
C ARG A 106 6.81 35.97 12.22
N LYS A 107 5.63 36.12 12.80
CA LYS A 107 5.43 36.31 14.25
C LYS A 107 5.37 35.00 15.05
N ASP A 108 5.40 33.83 14.38
CA ASP A 108 5.05 32.56 15.01
C ASP A 108 6.21 31.52 15.15
N GLY A 109 7.44 31.88 14.74
CA GLY A 109 8.61 31.01 14.89
C GLY A 109 8.52 29.69 14.08
N THR A 110 7.67 29.62 13.04
CA THR A 110 7.48 28.41 12.23
C THR A 110 8.55 28.25 11.14
N ALA A 111 8.92 27.02 10.81
CA ALA A 111 9.83 26.72 9.72
C ALA A 111 9.33 27.30 8.39
N LEU A 112 10.24 27.89 7.63
CA LEU A 112 9.94 28.45 6.31
C LEU A 112 9.95 27.34 5.26
N SER A 113 8.88 27.22 4.48
CA SER A 113 8.79 26.29 3.36
C SER A 113 9.06 26.97 2.03
N VAL A 114 10.02 26.44 1.28
CA VAL A 114 10.36 26.86 -0.08
C VAL A 114 10.16 25.70 -1.02
N LEU A 115 9.36 25.86 -2.07
CA LEU A 115 9.13 24.84 -3.07
C LEU A 115 9.72 25.27 -4.41
N PHE A 116 10.60 24.45 -4.97
CA PHE A 116 11.00 24.56 -6.36
C PHE A 116 10.00 23.77 -7.21
N CYS A 117 9.53 24.37 -8.30
CA CYS A 117 8.54 23.77 -9.20
C CYS A 117 8.86 24.09 -10.65
N GLN A 118 8.22 23.38 -11.56
CA GLN A 118 8.41 23.59 -13.00
C GLN A 118 8.01 25.01 -13.38
N ASP A 119 8.79 25.55 -14.33
CA ASP A 119 8.49 26.83 -14.96
C ASP A 119 7.18 26.76 -15.75
N ARG A 120 6.47 27.87 -15.83
CA ARG A 120 5.39 28.02 -16.80
C ARG A 120 5.97 28.30 -18.17
N ASP A 121 5.69 27.41 -19.11
CA ASP A 121 6.06 27.52 -20.51
C ASP A 121 4.84 27.27 -21.40
N VAL A 122 4.38 28.32 -22.09
CA VAL A 122 3.15 28.29 -22.90
C VAL A 122 3.25 27.27 -24.05
N GLU A 123 4.44 27.04 -24.60
CA GLU A 123 4.61 26.05 -25.67
C GLU A 123 4.56 24.61 -25.09
N LEU A 124 5.19 24.36 -23.96
CA LEU A 124 5.09 23.06 -23.28
C LEU A 124 3.68 22.81 -22.73
N GLU A 125 3.00 23.84 -22.20
CA GLU A 125 1.62 23.72 -21.70
C GLU A 125 0.62 23.29 -22.81
N ARG A 126 0.90 23.53 -24.09
CA ARG A 126 0.10 23.01 -25.21
C ARG A 126 0.18 21.50 -25.34
N TRP A 127 1.27 20.88 -24.92
CA TRP A 127 1.51 19.45 -25.02
C TRP A 127 1.16 18.70 -23.74
N MET A 128 1.53 19.27 -22.60
CA MET A 128 1.48 18.60 -21.30
C MET A 128 0.35 19.12 -20.38
N GLY A 129 -0.41 20.10 -20.84
CA GLY A 129 -1.40 20.81 -20.02
C GLY A 129 -0.79 21.92 -19.16
N PRO A 130 -1.64 22.75 -18.52
CA PRO A 130 -1.20 23.90 -17.75
C PRO A 130 -0.36 23.48 -16.53
N ARG A 131 0.65 24.31 -16.20
CA ARG A 131 1.45 24.17 -14.98
C ARG A 131 1.06 25.23 -13.96
N LEU A 132 1.17 24.89 -12.68
CA LEU A 132 0.84 25.77 -11.57
C LEU A 132 1.85 26.93 -11.46
N GLY A 133 3.13 26.64 -11.71
CA GLY A 133 4.23 27.57 -11.50
C GLY A 133 4.34 28.05 -10.06
N ALA A 134 5.27 28.97 -9.78
CA ALA A 134 5.52 29.45 -8.43
C ALA A 134 4.30 30.12 -7.79
N SER A 135 3.49 30.87 -8.55
CA SER A 135 2.28 31.53 -8.04
C SER A 135 1.22 30.53 -7.60
N GLY A 136 0.92 29.52 -8.42
CA GLY A 136 -0.06 28.47 -8.09
C GLY A 136 0.39 27.61 -6.91
N ALA A 137 1.67 27.25 -6.85
CA ALA A 137 2.25 26.50 -5.73
C ALA A 137 2.02 27.21 -4.38
N ARG A 138 2.26 28.51 -4.33
CA ARG A 138 2.03 29.30 -3.09
C ARG A 138 0.55 29.40 -2.72
N GLN A 139 -0.30 29.73 -3.70
CA GLN A 139 -1.72 29.99 -3.43
C GLN A 139 -2.52 28.75 -3.06
N LEU A 140 -2.22 27.60 -3.71
CA LEU A 140 -3.03 26.40 -3.59
C LEU A 140 -2.48 25.38 -2.59
N PHE A 141 -1.18 25.45 -2.25
CA PHE A 141 -0.52 24.44 -1.40
C PHE A 141 0.04 24.99 -0.09
N GLY A 142 -0.24 26.24 0.24
CA GLY A 142 0.17 26.84 1.52
C GLY A 142 1.69 26.83 1.74
N ILE A 143 2.44 27.02 0.64
CA ILE A 143 3.90 27.14 0.63
C ILE A 143 4.26 28.62 0.81
N ASP A 144 5.23 28.90 1.66
CA ASP A 144 5.61 30.30 1.97
C ASP A 144 6.27 30.98 0.77
N HIS A 145 7.24 30.30 0.13
CA HIS A 145 7.90 30.75 -1.08
C HIS A 145 7.91 29.66 -2.13
N ALA A 146 7.79 30.02 -3.39
CA ALA A 146 7.98 29.11 -4.50
C ALA A 146 8.90 29.76 -5.53
N ILE A 147 9.79 28.95 -6.11
CA ILE A 147 10.85 29.35 -7.04
C ILE A 147 10.76 28.44 -8.27
N GLU A 148 10.89 28.99 -9.44
CA GLU A 148 10.91 28.20 -10.67
C GLU A 148 12.24 27.46 -10.84
N ASN A 149 12.19 26.23 -11.41
CA ASN A 149 13.35 25.33 -11.49
C ASN A 149 14.54 25.92 -12.27
N ARG A 150 14.34 26.88 -13.18
CA ARG A 150 15.44 27.59 -13.83
C ARG A 150 16.36 28.37 -12.87
N GLU A 151 15.86 28.73 -11.69
CA GLU A 151 16.62 29.44 -10.66
C GLU A 151 17.13 28.50 -9.56
N ARG A 152 16.80 27.18 -9.63
CA ARG A 152 16.98 26.21 -8.56
C ARG A 152 18.41 26.09 -8.07
N GLU A 153 19.39 26.02 -8.96
CA GLU A 153 20.79 25.81 -8.57
C GLU A 153 21.31 26.95 -7.67
N ALA A 154 21.16 28.18 -8.12
CA ALA A 154 21.65 29.34 -7.37
C ALA A 154 20.86 29.58 -6.09
N ALA A 155 19.53 29.38 -6.14
CA ALA A 155 18.67 29.56 -4.97
C ALA A 155 18.92 28.46 -3.93
N LEU A 156 19.12 27.22 -4.33
CA LEU A 156 19.46 26.13 -3.41
C LEU A 156 20.78 26.39 -2.69
N ASP A 157 21.83 26.81 -3.41
CA ASP A 157 23.10 27.20 -2.80
C ASP A 157 22.92 28.32 -1.76
N HIS A 158 22.04 29.29 -2.06
CA HIS A 158 21.74 30.38 -1.12
C HIS A 158 21.01 29.88 0.13
N LEU A 159 20.01 28.95 -0.05
CA LEU A 159 19.24 28.42 1.07
C LEU A 159 20.06 27.47 1.96
N LEU A 160 21.07 26.80 1.41
CA LEU A 160 21.95 25.91 2.17
C LEU A 160 23.11 26.66 2.87
N ALA A 161 23.46 27.85 2.37
CA ALA A 161 24.58 28.60 2.88
C ALA A 161 24.39 29.02 4.36
N GLY A 162 25.41 28.76 5.19
CA GLY A 162 25.38 29.11 6.62
C GLY A 162 24.69 28.07 7.51
N HIS A 163 24.14 27.02 6.96
CA HIS A 163 23.63 25.89 7.74
C HIS A 163 24.66 24.79 7.87
N GLU A 164 24.81 24.23 9.08
CA GLU A 164 25.75 23.12 9.33
C GLU A 164 25.20 21.77 8.90
N ARG A 165 23.87 21.60 8.88
CA ARG A 165 23.20 20.33 8.66
C ARG A 165 22.13 20.42 7.60
N VAL A 166 22.10 19.41 6.73
CA VAL A 166 21.03 19.17 5.77
C VAL A 166 20.51 17.75 5.99
N TYR A 167 19.22 17.65 6.23
CA TYR A 167 18.51 16.37 6.34
C TYR A 167 17.86 16.05 5.02
N CYS A 168 18.21 14.89 4.45
CA CYS A 168 17.67 14.42 3.18
C CYS A 168 17.56 12.89 3.18
N ASN A 169 16.80 12.32 2.27
CA ASN A 169 16.77 10.87 2.09
C ASN A 169 18.11 10.41 1.45
N ALA A 170 18.95 9.76 2.23
CA ALA A 170 20.25 9.25 1.78
C ALA A 170 20.13 8.17 0.67
N GLY A 171 18.99 7.51 0.54
CA GLY A 171 18.69 6.55 -0.52
C GLY A 171 18.38 7.19 -1.88
N ASP A 172 18.04 8.48 -1.91
CA ASP A 172 17.78 9.22 -3.15
C ASP A 172 19.11 9.71 -3.78
N LYS A 173 19.69 8.88 -4.63
CA LYS A 173 20.97 9.16 -5.28
C LYS A 173 20.97 10.45 -6.11
N HIS A 174 19.86 10.80 -6.75
CA HIS A 174 19.77 12.02 -7.54
C HIS A 174 19.78 13.26 -6.65
N LEU A 175 19.01 13.24 -5.56
CA LEU A 175 19.03 14.31 -4.57
C LEU A 175 20.41 14.47 -3.94
N VAL A 176 21.04 13.35 -3.51
CA VAL A 176 22.38 13.39 -2.92
C VAL A 176 23.41 13.97 -3.90
N THR A 177 23.35 13.60 -5.18
CA THR A 177 24.24 14.16 -6.22
C THR A 177 24.05 15.67 -6.38
N GLU A 178 22.80 16.15 -6.39
CA GLU A 178 22.48 17.57 -6.49
C GLU A 178 23.00 18.35 -5.28
N LEU A 179 22.78 17.80 -4.08
CA LEU A 179 23.25 18.42 -2.83
C LEU A 179 24.78 18.42 -2.71
N GLU A 180 25.47 17.37 -3.17
CA GLU A 180 26.94 17.34 -3.22
C GLU A 180 27.48 18.41 -4.19
N ALA A 181 26.89 18.59 -5.36
CA ALA A 181 27.26 19.65 -6.28
C ALA A 181 27.08 21.04 -5.63
N SER A 182 25.99 21.27 -4.91
CA SER A 182 25.80 22.51 -4.13
C SER A 182 26.87 22.69 -3.06
N ARG A 183 27.18 21.61 -2.34
CA ARG A 183 28.23 21.60 -1.30
C ARG A 183 29.61 21.97 -1.87
N GLU A 184 29.96 21.47 -3.03
CA GLU A 184 31.23 21.79 -3.72
C GLU A 184 31.28 23.28 -4.16
N ARG A 185 30.14 23.82 -4.68
CA ARG A 185 30.07 25.25 -5.04
C ARG A 185 30.20 26.15 -3.82
N LEU A 186 29.57 25.81 -2.70
CA LEU A 186 29.68 26.51 -1.43
C LEU A 186 31.11 26.50 -0.91
N ALA A 187 31.78 25.35 -0.92
CA ALA A 187 33.18 25.25 -0.51
C ALA A 187 34.11 26.08 -1.40
N SER A 188 33.90 26.07 -2.71
CA SER A 188 34.66 26.87 -3.68
C SER A 188 34.46 28.36 -3.49
N ALA A 189 33.28 28.78 -2.97
CA ALA A 189 32.97 30.16 -2.60
C ALA A 189 33.49 30.55 -1.20
N GLY A 190 34.27 29.69 -0.52
CA GLY A 190 34.81 29.93 0.81
C GLY A 190 33.79 29.88 1.95
N LYS A 191 32.61 29.27 1.70
CA LYS A 191 31.56 29.00 2.69
C LYS A 191 31.78 27.64 3.33
N VAL A 192 31.35 27.47 4.58
CA VAL A 192 31.37 26.17 5.25
C VAL A 192 30.26 25.32 4.65
N PRO A 193 30.58 24.14 4.03
CA PRO A 193 29.58 23.28 3.44
C PRO A 193 28.83 22.49 4.50
N PRO A 194 27.52 22.24 4.33
CA PRO A 194 26.73 21.46 5.28
C PRO A 194 27.12 19.98 5.30
N GLN A 195 26.83 19.32 6.44
CA GLN A 195 26.89 17.86 6.56
C GLN A 195 25.50 17.27 6.26
N PHE A 196 25.47 16.13 5.57
CA PHE A 196 24.21 15.44 5.26
C PHE A 196 23.87 14.42 6.35
N HIS A 197 22.60 14.38 6.71
CA HIS A 197 22.00 13.49 7.67
C HIS A 197 20.78 12.80 7.04
N ASP A 198 20.56 11.53 7.39
CA ASP A 198 19.42 10.81 6.86
C ASP A 198 18.11 11.29 7.49
N LEU A 199 17.10 11.52 6.64
CA LEU A 199 15.76 11.99 7.00
C LEU A 199 14.76 10.85 7.14
N ALA A 200 15.04 9.69 6.55
CA ALA A 200 14.06 8.62 6.33
C ALA A 200 13.35 8.17 7.61
N SER A 201 14.10 7.95 8.70
CA SER A 201 13.53 7.49 9.97
C SER A 201 12.57 8.50 10.61
N TYR A 202 12.86 9.81 10.47
CA TYR A 202 11.99 10.86 11.01
C TYR A 202 10.67 10.98 10.24
N LEU A 203 10.70 10.87 8.91
CA LEU A 203 9.51 10.84 8.08
C LEU A 203 8.69 9.57 8.32
N ALA A 204 9.36 8.42 8.37
CA ALA A 204 8.72 7.14 8.65
C ALA A 204 7.94 7.16 9.98
N ALA A 205 8.55 7.69 11.04
CA ALA A 205 7.89 7.83 12.34
C ALA A 205 6.66 8.74 12.30
N ARG A 206 6.64 9.76 11.43
CA ARG A 206 5.50 10.66 11.26
C ARG A 206 4.39 10.06 10.42
N ARG A 207 4.73 9.35 9.33
CA ARG A 207 3.77 8.69 8.44
C ARG A 207 3.10 7.48 9.08
N MET A 208 3.73 6.86 10.08
CA MET A 208 3.20 5.68 10.75
C MET A 208 1.88 5.95 11.48
N LEU A 209 1.72 7.11 12.12
CA LEU A 209 0.51 7.52 12.81
C LEU A 209 -0.36 8.37 11.89
N LYS A 210 -1.41 7.78 11.36
CA LYS A 210 -2.33 8.42 10.42
C LYS A 210 -3.28 9.37 11.16
N SER A 211 -3.50 10.54 10.58
CA SER A 211 -4.54 11.45 11.02
C SER A 211 -5.94 10.93 10.66
N SER A 212 -6.98 11.55 11.19
CA SER A 212 -8.36 11.21 10.83
C SER A 212 -8.66 11.46 9.34
N ALA A 213 -8.04 12.47 8.72
CA ALA A 213 -8.18 12.75 7.30
C ALA A 213 -7.49 11.67 6.44
N GLU A 214 -6.29 11.22 6.83
CA GLU A 214 -5.59 10.11 6.17
C GLU A 214 -6.39 8.80 6.28
N ILE A 215 -6.94 8.50 7.46
CA ILE A 215 -7.79 7.32 7.68
C ILE A 215 -9.03 7.38 6.78
N ALA A 216 -9.66 8.54 6.61
CA ALA A 216 -10.82 8.68 5.73
C ALA A 216 -10.46 8.42 4.25
N LEU A 217 -9.26 8.81 3.79
CA LEU A 217 -8.76 8.51 2.44
C LEU A 217 -8.47 6.99 2.27
N LEU A 218 -7.86 6.35 3.26
CA LEU A 218 -7.65 4.90 3.28
C LEU A 218 -8.97 4.13 3.26
N GLU A 219 -9.95 4.54 4.06
CA GLU A 219 -11.31 3.96 4.03
C GLU A 219 -11.98 4.11 2.66
N HIS A 220 -11.76 5.23 1.98
CA HIS A 220 -12.31 5.43 0.65
C HIS A 220 -11.62 4.54 -0.39
N ALA A 221 -10.28 4.41 -0.35
CA ALA A 221 -9.53 3.48 -1.17
C ALA A 221 -9.98 2.02 -0.91
N ALA A 222 -10.18 1.64 0.35
CA ALA A 222 -10.69 0.33 0.75
C ALA A 222 -12.10 0.05 0.19
N LYS A 223 -13.01 1.03 0.19
CA LYS A 223 -14.34 0.89 -0.40
C LYS A 223 -14.30 0.72 -1.92
N ILE A 224 -13.45 1.46 -2.61
CA ILE A 224 -13.23 1.28 -4.06
C ILE A 224 -12.68 -0.12 -4.34
N SER A 225 -11.69 -0.56 -3.56
CA SER A 225 -11.10 -1.91 -3.64
C SER A 225 -12.16 -2.97 -3.42
N ALA A 226 -13.00 -2.81 -2.41
CA ALA A 226 -14.11 -3.71 -2.10
C ALA A 226 -15.06 -3.90 -3.29
N LEU A 227 -15.46 -2.83 -3.97
CA LEU A 227 -16.31 -2.91 -5.16
C LEU A 227 -15.63 -3.69 -6.30
N GLY A 228 -14.31 -3.55 -6.47
CA GLY A 228 -13.53 -4.34 -7.44
C GLY A 228 -13.57 -5.83 -7.14
N HIS A 229 -13.39 -6.23 -5.88
CA HIS A 229 -13.49 -7.63 -5.44
C HIS A 229 -14.90 -8.19 -5.60
N LEU A 230 -15.92 -7.43 -5.25
CA LEU A 230 -17.32 -7.82 -5.46
C LEU A 230 -17.63 -8.01 -6.94
N ARG A 231 -17.06 -7.18 -7.81
CA ARG A 231 -17.15 -7.31 -9.26
C ARG A 231 -16.46 -8.59 -9.74
N ALA A 232 -15.25 -8.87 -9.24
CA ALA A 232 -14.51 -10.08 -9.57
C ALA A 232 -15.28 -11.36 -9.21
N MET A 233 -15.83 -11.42 -7.98
CA MET A 233 -16.66 -12.55 -7.53
C MET A 233 -17.91 -12.75 -8.39
N ALA A 234 -18.49 -11.66 -8.92
CA ALA A 234 -19.65 -11.74 -9.80
C ALA A 234 -19.31 -12.18 -11.23
N CYS A 235 -18.09 -11.85 -11.72
CA CYS A 235 -17.65 -12.12 -13.09
C CYS A 235 -16.97 -13.47 -13.25
N VAL A 236 -16.33 -13.98 -12.18
CA VAL A 236 -15.49 -15.17 -12.27
C VAL A 236 -16.25 -16.40 -12.79
N GLY A 237 -15.58 -17.19 -13.62
CA GLY A 237 -16.10 -18.46 -14.10
C GLY A 237 -15.08 -19.24 -14.92
N PRO A 238 -15.26 -20.56 -15.07
CA PRO A 238 -14.39 -21.38 -15.89
C PRO A 238 -14.28 -20.90 -17.34
N GLY A 239 -13.05 -20.88 -17.86
CA GLY A 239 -12.75 -20.42 -19.22
C GLY A 239 -12.37 -18.95 -19.35
N LEU A 240 -12.54 -18.14 -18.28
CA LEU A 240 -11.99 -16.79 -18.26
C LEU A 240 -10.47 -16.80 -18.13
N LYS A 241 -9.83 -15.82 -18.74
CA LYS A 241 -8.44 -15.50 -18.50
C LYS A 241 -8.30 -14.62 -17.25
N GLU A 242 -7.25 -14.82 -16.49
CA GLU A 242 -6.97 -14.06 -15.27
C GLU A 242 -6.90 -12.54 -15.55
N TYR A 243 -6.26 -12.12 -16.67
CA TYR A 243 -6.24 -10.69 -17.06
C TYR A 243 -7.62 -10.12 -17.40
N GLN A 244 -8.59 -10.95 -17.81
CA GLN A 244 -9.95 -10.46 -18.05
C GLN A 244 -10.62 -10.11 -16.71
N LEU A 245 -10.38 -10.92 -15.67
CA LEU A 245 -10.86 -10.63 -14.33
C LEU A 245 -10.14 -9.41 -13.72
N GLN A 246 -8.82 -9.29 -13.95
CA GLN A 246 -8.06 -8.08 -13.62
C GLN A 246 -8.68 -6.82 -14.26
N ALA A 247 -9.01 -6.88 -15.55
CA ALA A 247 -9.63 -5.75 -16.26
C ALA A 247 -10.98 -5.34 -15.64
N GLU A 248 -11.78 -6.29 -15.16
CA GLU A 248 -13.04 -6.01 -14.48
C GLU A 248 -12.83 -5.28 -13.13
N ILE A 249 -11.80 -5.69 -12.38
CA ILE A 249 -11.41 -5.07 -11.10
C ILE A 249 -10.93 -3.63 -11.34
N GLU A 250 -9.95 -3.45 -12.23
CA GLU A 250 -9.33 -2.16 -12.50
C GLU A 250 -10.27 -1.18 -13.20
N HIS A 251 -11.23 -1.69 -13.99
CA HIS A 251 -12.33 -0.87 -14.50
C HIS A 251 -13.11 -0.22 -13.35
N VAL A 252 -13.46 -0.99 -12.31
CA VAL A 252 -14.16 -0.46 -11.13
C VAL A 252 -13.32 0.58 -10.42
N PHE A 253 -12.03 0.34 -10.22
CA PHE A 253 -11.12 1.28 -9.59
C PHE A 253 -11.12 2.63 -10.32
N ARG A 254 -10.91 2.61 -11.63
CA ARG A 254 -10.90 3.83 -12.45
C ARG A 254 -12.26 4.52 -12.51
N TRP A 255 -13.35 3.76 -12.55
CA TRP A 255 -14.71 4.31 -12.58
C TRP A 255 -15.05 5.11 -11.33
N HIS A 256 -14.48 4.72 -10.18
CA HIS A 256 -14.70 5.36 -8.88
C HIS A 256 -13.59 6.36 -8.51
N GLY A 257 -12.74 6.76 -9.43
CA GLY A 257 -11.80 7.87 -9.25
C GLY A 257 -10.44 7.48 -8.69
N ALA A 258 -10.14 6.19 -8.55
CA ALA A 258 -8.78 5.77 -8.24
C ALA A 258 -7.79 6.20 -9.33
N SER A 259 -6.62 6.68 -8.94
CA SER A 259 -5.56 7.10 -9.87
C SER A 259 -4.95 5.91 -10.62
N ALA A 260 -4.81 4.79 -9.92
CA ALA A 260 -4.26 3.53 -10.40
C ALA A 260 -4.66 2.40 -9.42
N PRO A 261 -4.37 1.12 -9.73
CA PRO A 261 -4.12 0.13 -8.68
C PRO A 261 -2.97 0.60 -7.78
N ALA A 262 -3.04 0.32 -6.48
CA ALA A 262 -1.99 0.68 -5.51
C ALA A 262 -0.70 -0.15 -5.73
N TYR A 263 -0.85 -1.33 -6.31
CA TYR A 263 0.19 -2.27 -6.73
C TYR A 263 -0.32 -3.10 -7.91
N GLU A 264 0.56 -3.84 -8.58
CA GLU A 264 0.15 -4.75 -9.67
C GLU A 264 -0.84 -5.79 -9.13
N SER A 265 -2.07 -5.79 -9.69
CA SER A 265 -3.15 -6.68 -9.26
C SER A 265 -2.76 -8.15 -9.49
N ILE A 266 -2.95 -8.99 -8.48
CA ILE A 266 -2.73 -10.44 -8.55
C ILE A 266 -4.09 -11.10 -8.79
N VAL A 267 -4.19 -11.89 -9.86
CA VAL A 267 -5.35 -12.72 -10.15
C VAL A 267 -4.87 -14.13 -10.50
N ALA A 268 -4.93 -15.01 -9.54
CA ALA A 268 -4.27 -16.31 -9.59
C ALA A 268 -5.28 -17.47 -9.49
N GLY A 269 -5.50 -18.18 -10.59
CA GLY A 269 -6.36 -19.36 -10.66
C GLY A 269 -5.60 -20.64 -10.30
N GLY A 270 -6.21 -21.53 -9.48
CA GLY A 270 -5.67 -22.84 -9.17
C GLY A 270 -4.26 -22.81 -8.59
N ALA A 271 -3.31 -23.46 -9.23
CA ALA A 271 -1.93 -23.57 -8.77
C ALA A 271 -1.14 -22.23 -8.82
N ASN A 272 -1.56 -21.27 -9.67
CA ASN A 272 -0.95 -19.95 -9.74
C ASN A 272 -1.07 -19.22 -8.39
N ALA A 273 -2.12 -19.49 -7.60
CA ALA A 273 -2.32 -18.95 -6.27
C ALA A 273 -1.21 -19.32 -5.26
N CYS A 274 -0.34 -20.28 -5.60
CA CYS A 274 0.84 -20.62 -4.79
C CYS A 274 2.07 -19.78 -5.11
N VAL A 275 2.00 -18.87 -6.10
CA VAL A 275 3.02 -17.87 -6.41
C VAL A 275 2.59 -16.56 -5.76
N LEU A 276 3.31 -16.13 -4.71
CA LEU A 276 2.86 -15.05 -3.81
C LEU A 276 2.62 -13.71 -4.51
N HIS A 277 3.48 -13.34 -5.46
CA HIS A 277 3.38 -12.14 -6.28
C HIS A 277 3.21 -12.51 -7.75
N TYR A 278 2.12 -13.25 -8.03
CA TYR A 278 1.77 -13.65 -9.40
C TYR A 278 1.09 -12.50 -10.14
N ILE A 279 1.81 -11.84 -11.01
CA ILE A 279 1.36 -10.64 -11.75
C ILE A 279 1.20 -10.88 -13.27
N GLU A 280 1.57 -12.04 -13.77
CA GLU A 280 1.43 -12.40 -15.19
C GLU A 280 -0.04 -12.43 -15.61
N ASN A 281 -0.92 -12.95 -14.76
CA ASN A 281 -2.37 -12.99 -14.92
C ASN A 281 -2.80 -13.52 -16.31
N ASP A 282 -2.07 -14.50 -16.87
CA ASP A 282 -2.30 -14.99 -18.23
C ASP A 282 -2.92 -16.42 -18.29
N GLY A 283 -3.09 -17.04 -17.14
CA GLY A 283 -3.71 -18.34 -17.00
C GLY A 283 -5.20 -18.35 -17.38
N VAL A 284 -5.73 -19.56 -17.58
CA VAL A 284 -7.16 -19.80 -17.79
C VAL A 284 -7.73 -20.40 -16.51
N VAL A 285 -8.70 -19.75 -15.92
CA VAL A 285 -9.46 -20.27 -14.78
C VAL A 285 -10.19 -21.56 -15.18
N GLN A 286 -9.93 -22.65 -14.48
CA GLN A 286 -10.53 -23.96 -14.74
C GLN A 286 -11.76 -24.20 -13.87
N ASP A 287 -12.59 -25.17 -14.29
CA ASP A 287 -13.65 -25.68 -13.41
C ASP A 287 -13.02 -26.36 -12.18
N GLY A 288 -13.52 -26.00 -11.00
CA GLY A 288 -12.98 -26.48 -9.73
C GLY A 288 -11.79 -25.68 -9.17
N ASP A 289 -11.30 -24.65 -9.86
CA ASP A 289 -10.26 -23.77 -9.30
C ASP A 289 -10.79 -22.91 -8.14
N LEU A 290 -9.92 -22.62 -7.16
CA LEU A 290 -9.98 -21.40 -6.39
C LEU A 290 -9.26 -20.30 -7.17
N VAL A 291 -9.79 -19.08 -7.09
CA VAL A 291 -9.15 -17.88 -7.63
C VAL A 291 -8.80 -16.98 -6.45
N LEU A 292 -7.52 -16.75 -6.26
CA LEU A 292 -6.98 -15.77 -5.33
C LEU A 292 -6.86 -14.44 -6.07
N VAL A 293 -7.53 -13.42 -5.56
CA VAL A 293 -7.41 -12.04 -6.02
C VAL A 293 -6.81 -11.22 -4.90
N ASP A 294 -5.73 -10.51 -5.21
CA ASP A 294 -5.08 -9.56 -4.34
C ASP A 294 -4.93 -8.24 -5.12
N ALA A 295 -5.76 -7.27 -4.77
CA ALA A 295 -5.89 -6.03 -5.51
C ALA A 295 -6.42 -4.91 -4.62
N GLY A 296 -5.78 -3.76 -4.71
CA GLY A 296 -6.14 -2.55 -4.01
C GLY A 296 -6.12 -1.32 -4.90
N ALA A 297 -7.02 -0.37 -4.66
CA ALA A 297 -7.10 0.89 -5.37
C ALA A 297 -6.22 1.94 -4.70
N GLU A 298 -5.58 2.81 -5.49
CA GLU A 298 -4.94 4.02 -5.00
C GLU A 298 -5.88 5.22 -5.18
N PHE A 299 -6.29 5.84 -4.08
CA PHE A 299 -7.10 7.05 -4.09
C PHE A 299 -6.38 8.18 -3.36
N ALA A 300 -6.17 9.32 -4.02
CA ALA A 300 -5.40 10.45 -3.50
C ALA A 300 -4.02 10.03 -2.93
N LEU A 301 -3.36 9.08 -3.60
CA LEU A 301 -2.10 8.43 -3.23
C LEU A 301 -2.16 7.49 -2.00
N TYR A 302 -3.31 7.30 -1.36
CA TYR A 302 -3.49 6.33 -0.28
C TYR A 302 -3.93 4.99 -0.85
N ALA A 303 -3.32 3.92 -0.36
CA ALA A 303 -3.53 2.55 -0.83
C ALA A 303 -4.63 1.84 -0.04
N GLY A 304 -5.48 1.07 -0.74
CA GLY A 304 -6.21 -0.04 -0.13
C GLY A 304 -5.51 -1.34 -0.44
N ASP A 305 -5.69 -2.36 0.39
CA ASP A 305 -5.08 -3.67 0.23
C ASP A 305 -6.04 -4.78 0.65
N ILE A 306 -6.43 -5.63 -0.31
CA ILE A 306 -7.40 -6.70 -0.06
C ILE A 306 -6.99 -7.96 -0.81
N SER A 307 -6.84 -9.05 -0.08
CA SER A 307 -6.83 -10.38 -0.68
C SER A 307 -8.12 -11.13 -0.38
N ARG A 308 -8.71 -11.74 -1.40
CA ARG A 308 -9.82 -12.69 -1.28
C ARG A 308 -9.58 -13.90 -2.15
N THR A 309 -9.97 -15.05 -1.63
CA THR A 309 -9.94 -16.33 -2.39
C THR A 309 -11.36 -16.88 -2.48
N PHE A 310 -11.81 -17.20 -3.68
CA PHE A 310 -13.17 -17.68 -3.94
C PHE A 310 -13.21 -18.72 -5.07
N PRO A 311 -14.20 -19.61 -5.08
CA PRO A 311 -14.27 -20.69 -6.06
C PRO A 311 -14.77 -20.21 -7.42
N ALA A 312 -14.11 -20.61 -8.51
CA ALA A 312 -14.52 -20.28 -9.87
C ALA A 312 -15.95 -20.77 -10.21
N SER A 313 -16.38 -21.88 -9.58
CA SER A 313 -17.72 -22.46 -9.75
C SER A 313 -18.81 -21.81 -8.88
N GLY A 314 -18.45 -20.87 -7.99
CA GLY A 314 -19.36 -20.26 -7.03
C GLY A 314 -19.63 -21.09 -5.78
N ARG A 315 -19.00 -22.27 -5.65
CA ARG A 315 -19.12 -23.15 -4.47
C ARG A 315 -17.78 -23.77 -4.10
N PHE A 316 -17.43 -23.70 -2.82
CA PHE A 316 -16.26 -24.37 -2.30
C PHE A 316 -16.47 -25.89 -2.27
N SER A 317 -15.51 -26.65 -2.75
CA SER A 317 -15.44 -28.09 -2.45
C SER A 317 -15.10 -28.30 -0.96
N LYS A 318 -15.32 -29.51 -0.45
CA LYS A 318 -14.99 -29.81 0.96
C LYS A 318 -13.51 -29.55 1.31
N PRO A 319 -12.53 -29.99 0.49
CA PRO A 319 -11.12 -29.70 0.73
C PRO A 319 -10.80 -28.19 0.69
N GLN A 320 -11.34 -27.47 -0.27
CA GLN A 320 -11.15 -26.02 -0.40
C GLN A 320 -11.71 -25.28 0.83
N ARG A 321 -12.92 -25.64 1.26
CA ARG A 321 -13.53 -25.08 2.47
C ARG A 321 -12.70 -25.37 3.71
N ALA A 322 -12.19 -26.60 3.86
CA ALA A 322 -11.36 -26.98 5.00
C ALA A 322 -10.07 -26.14 5.10
N LEU A 323 -9.39 -25.86 3.97
CA LEU A 323 -8.22 -25.01 3.93
C LEU A 323 -8.59 -23.54 4.17
N TYR A 324 -9.66 -23.08 3.52
CA TYR A 324 -10.15 -21.70 3.64
C TYR A 324 -10.55 -21.37 5.07
N ASP A 325 -11.32 -22.24 5.73
CA ASP A 325 -11.76 -22.07 7.12
C ASP A 325 -10.57 -22.00 8.11
N LEU A 326 -9.46 -22.71 7.82
CA LEU A 326 -8.23 -22.61 8.60
C LEU A 326 -7.62 -21.21 8.51
N VAL A 327 -7.47 -20.70 7.30
CA VAL A 327 -6.92 -19.35 7.07
C VAL A 327 -7.84 -18.29 7.67
N LEU A 328 -9.15 -18.40 7.44
CA LEU A 328 -10.15 -17.49 7.98
C LEU A 328 -10.16 -17.46 9.51
N HIS A 329 -10.03 -18.63 10.15
CA HIS A 329 -9.93 -18.71 11.61
C HIS A 329 -8.69 -17.96 12.13
N ALA A 330 -7.52 -18.19 11.53
CA ALA A 330 -6.29 -17.52 11.90
C ALA A 330 -6.39 -16.00 11.68
N GLN A 331 -6.98 -15.56 10.56
CA GLN A 331 -7.17 -14.16 10.22
C GLN A 331 -8.10 -13.44 11.20
N ASN A 332 -9.24 -14.04 11.53
CA ASN A 332 -10.17 -13.44 12.51
C ASN A 332 -9.50 -13.29 13.89
N ARG A 333 -8.78 -14.31 14.35
CA ARG A 333 -8.06 -14.23 15.63
C ARG A 333 -6.92 -13.22 15.62
N ALA A 334 -6.24 -13.07 14.49
CA ALA A 334 -5.21 -12.05 14.31
C ALA A 334 -5.81 -10.64 14.41
N ILE A 335 -6.95 -10.39 13.75
CA ILE A 335 -7.68 -9.11 13.83
C ILE A 335 -8.13 -8.83 15.28
N GLU A 336 -8.69 -9.83 15.99
CA GLU A 336 -9.09 -9.69 17.40
C GLU A 336 -7.89 -9.37 18.31
N ALA A 337 -6.68 -9.77 17.94
CA ALA A 337 -5.46 -9.48 18.68
C ALA A 337 -4.94 -8.05 18.46
N VAL A 338 -5.37 -7.36 17.39
CA VAL A 338 -4.95 -5.98 17.08
C VAL A 338 -5.47 -5.03 18.16
N ARG A 339 -4.57 -4.47 18.96
CA ARG A 339 -4.87 -3.45 19.97
C ARG A 339 -3.60 -2.72 20.39
N PRO A 340 -3.69 -1.54 20.99
CA PRO A 340 -2.53 -0.85 21.54
C PRO A 340 -1.75 -1.74 22.53
N GLY A 341 -0.42 -1.68 22.44
CA GLY A 341 0.49 -2.43 23.30
C GLY A 341 0.79 -3.87 22.87
N VAL A 342 0.24 -4.35 21.77
CA VAL A 342 0.60 -5.64 21.14
C VAL A 342 1.57 -5.34 19.99
N SER A 343 2.47 -6.26 19.65
CA SER A 343 3.36 -6.12 18.49
C SER A 343 2.88 -6.97 17.30
N LEU A 344 3.29 -6.59 16.09
CA LEU A 344 3.03 -7.40 14.88
C LEU A 344 3.70 -8.78 14.97
N GLU A 345 4.83 -8.88 15.65
CA GLU A 345 5.50 -10.16 15.92
C GLU A 345 4.66 -11.09 16.82
N ASP A 346 3.95 -10.53 17.82
CA ASP A 346 3.05 -11.31 18.66
C ASP A 346 1.84 -11.83 17.86
N ILE A 347 1.28 -10.99 16.99
CA ILE A 347 0.18 -11.36 16.09
C ILE A 347 0.63 -12.46 15.14
N HIS A 348 1.79 -12.29 14.50
CA HIS A 348 2.35 -13.30 13.60
C HIS A 348 2.59 -14.64 14.28
N ARG A 349 3.15 -14.64 15.50
CA ARG A 349 3.32 -15.88 16.29
C ARG A 349 1.97 -16.59 16.57
N GLY A 350 0.91 -15.82 16.83
CA GLY A 350 -0.45 -16.34 16.97
C GLY A 350 -0.94 -17.04 15.71
N VAL A 351 -0.79 -16.39 14.55
CA VAL A 351 -1.16 -16.94 13.24
C VAL A 351 -0.38 -18.23 12.94
N VAL A 352 0.95 -18.20 13.09
CA VAL A 352 1.82 -19.38 12.89
C VAL A 352 1.34 -20.56 13.76
N ARG A 353 1.00 -20.29 15.02
CA ARG A 353 0.50 -21.30 15.93
C ARG A 353 -0.83 -21.89 15.49
N ASP A 354 -1.79 -21.04 15.10
CA ASP A 354 -3.13 -21.46 14.71
C ASP A 354 -3.11 -22.28 13.40
N LEU A 355 -2.36 -21.81 12.40
CA LEU A 355 -2.19 -22.52 11.13
C LEU A 355 -1.46 -23.85 11.33
N THR A 356 -0.38 -23.90 12.12
CA THR A 356 0.34 -25.13 12.44
C THR A 356 -0.56 -26.14 13.12
N ALA A 357 -1.32 -25.71 14.14
CA ALA A 357 -2.27 -26.58 14.85
C ALA A 357 -3.38 -27.09 13.91
N GLY A 358 -3.80 -26.23 12.96
CA GLY A 358 -4.77 -26.59 11.93
C GLY A 358 -4.23 -27.68 11.00
N LEU A 359 -3.02 -27.52 10.48
CA LEU A 359 -2.39 -28.50 9.57
C LEU A 359 -2.13 -29.86 10.30
N ILE A 360 -1.81 -29.83 11.60
CA ILE A 360 -1.71 -31.07 12.40
C ILE A 360 -3.08 -31.74 12.49
N ARG A 361 -4.15 -31.01 12.81
CA ARG A 361 -5.51 -31.57 12.86
C ARG A 361 -5.99 -32.19 11.54
N GLN A 362 -5.52 -31.63 10.42
CA GLN A 362 -5.83 -32.15 9.08
C GLN A 362 -4.89 -33.28 8.63
N GLY A 363 -3.91 -33.69 9.46
CA GLY A 363 -2.96 -34.75 9.14
C GLY A 363 -1.87 -34.37 8.13
N VAL A 364 -1.70 -33.08 7.85
CA VAL A 364 -0.64 -32.56 6.95
C VAL A 364 0.70 -32.49 7.67
N LEU A 365 0.69 -32.09 8.94
CA LEU A 365 1.84 -32.09 9.81
C LEU A 365 1.64 -33.12 10.92
N GLU A 366 2.67 -33.87 11.24
CA GLU A 366 2.63 -34.88 12.27
C GLU A 366 3.40 -34.45 13.54
N GLY A 367 2.97 -34.95 14.69
CA GLY A 367 3.64 -34.76 15.96
C GLY A 367 3.10 -33.59 16.81
N PRO A 368 3.73 -33.32 17.96
CA PRO A 368 3.27 -32.30 18.90
C PRO A 368 3.43 -30.89 18.34
N LEU A 369 2.45 -30.01 18.60
CA LEU A 369 2.44 -28.62 18.15
C LEU A 369 3.74 -27.87 18.49
N GLU A 370 4.22 -27.98 19.73
CA GLU A 370 5.42 -27.24 20.15
C GLU A 370 6.69 -27.68 19.40
N ALA A 371 6.77 -28.95 19.01
CA ALA A 371 7.88 -29.43 18.16
C ALA A 371 7.81 -28.82 16.77
N ARG A 372 6.60 -28.74 16.16
CA ARG A 372 6.39 -28.18 14.83
C ARG A 372 6.60 -26.66 14.79
N LEU A 373 6.33 -25.98 15.89
CA LEU A 373 6.64 -24.57 16.03
C LEU A 373 8.16 -24.36 16.17
N ALA A 374 8.85 -25.20 16.94
CA ALA A 374 10.29 -25.09 17.17
C ALA A 374 11.14 -25.38 15.92
N ASP A 375 10.70 -26.28 15.05
CA ASP A 375 11.36 -26.63 13.80
C ASP A 375 10.87 -25.87 12.57
N HIS A 376 9.97 -24.90 12.77
CA HIS A 376 9.37 -24.10 11.70
C HIS A 376 8.73 -24.93 10.56
N SER A 377 8.14 -26.08 10.87
CA SER A 377 7.55 -26.99 9.88
C SER A 377 6.47 -26.36 9.00
N ILE A 378 5.89 -25.22 9.40
CA ILE A 378 4.89 -24.48 8.62
C ILE A 378 5.50 -23.67 7.47
N ALA A 379 6.78 -23.32 7.52
CA ALA A 379 7.40 -22.39 6.58
C ALA A 379 7.20 -22.74 5.08
N PRO A 380 7.17 -24.02 4.65
CA PRO A 380 6.86 -24.36 3.27
C PRO A 380 5.43 -24.02 2.85
N TYR A 381 4.51 -23.90 3.79
CA TYR A 381 3.07 -23.64 3.56
C TYR A 381 2.66 -22.20 3.82
N TYR A 382 3.42 -21.49 4.67
CA TYR A 382 3.19 -20.10 5.04
C TYR A 382 4.54 -19.34 5.10
N PRO A 383 5.05 -18.87 3.96
CA PRO A 383 6.40 -18.33 3.86
C PRO A 383 6.52 -16.80 4.05
N HIS A 384 5.43 -16.08 4.33
CA HIS A 384 5.43 -14.61 4.44
C HIS A 384 4.99 -14.09 5.80
N ALA A 385 5.15 -12.79 6.03
CA ALA A 385 4.66 -12.11 7.22
C ALA A 385 3.12 -12.06 7.24
N THR A 386 2.54 -11.88 8.44
CA THR A 386 1.08 -11.73 8.58
C THR A 386 0.59 -10.32 8.28
N SER A 387 1.49 -9.32 8.26
CA SER A 387 1.11 -7.92 8.30
C SER A 387 2.24 -7.01 7.86
N HIS A 388 1.88 -5.90 7.23
CA HIS A 388 2.74 -4.75 6.99
C HIS A 388 1.98 -3.44 7.28
N TRP A 389 2.74 -2.34 7.37
CA TRP A 389 2.15 -1.01 7.46
C TRP A 389 1.50 -0.63 6.13
N LEU A 390 0.37 0.11 6.20
CA LEU A 390 -0.38 0.59 5.05
C LEU A 390 -0.56 2.11 5.14
N GLY A 391 -0.47 2.81 4.00
CA GLY A 391 -0.64 4.26 3.97
C GLY A 391 -0.55 4.86 2.57
N LEU A 392 0.36 5.83 2.39
CA LEU A 392 0.70 6.39 1.08
C LEU A 392 1.40 5.38 0.17
N ASP A 393 2.07 4.41 0.74
CA ASP A 393 2.61 3.26 0.03
C ASP A 393 1.88 2.01 0.52
N VAL A 394 1.67 1.01 -0.35
CA VAL A 394 1.04 -0.25 0.06
C VAL A 394 1.87 -0.93 1.15
N HIS A 395 3.17 -1.06 0.97
CA HIS A 395 4.13 -1.38 2.01
C HIS A 395 4.67 -0.06 2.59
N ASP A 396 3.88 0.54 3.49
CA ASP A 396 4.20 1.87 4.00
C ASP A 396 5.45 1.87 4.90
N THR A 397 6.07 3.03 4.97
CA THR A 397 7.28 3.23 5.76
C THR A 397 6.98 3.14 7.25
N GLY A 398 7.90 2.57 8.02
CA GLY A 398 7.78 2.44 9.47
C GLY A 398 8.69 1.36 10.02
N ALA A 399 9.32 1.62 11.17
CA ALA A 399 10.14 0.61 11.82
C ALA A 399 9.26 -0.45 12.49
N TYR A 400 9.57 -1.73 12.28
CA TYR A 400 8.94 -2.86 12.98
C TYR A 400 9.56 -3.13 14.35
N ARG A 401 10.73 -2.56 14.61
CA ARG A 401 11.46 -2.67 15.87
C ARG A 401 11.92 -1.31 16.34
N GLU A 402 12.02 -1.16 17.66
CA GLU A 402 12.64 0.00 18.30
C GLU A 402 14.17 -0.07 18.17
N ASP A 403 14.87 1.02 18.47
CA ASP A 403 16.34 1.12 18.40
C ASP A 403 17.05 0.11 19.30
N ASP A 404 16.41 -0.33 20.37
CA ASP A 404 16.94 -1.35 21.29
C ASP A 404 16.64 -2.81 20.85
N GLY A 405 16.06 -2.97 19.64
CA GLY A 405 15.75 -4.27 19.03
C GLY A 405 14.42 -4.90 19.48
N ARG A 406 13.69 -4.31 20.44
CA ARG A 406 12.35 -4.78 20.83
C ARG A 406 11.37 -4.55 19.67
N SER A 407 10.39 -5.46 19.56
CA SER A 407 9.30 -5.28 18.60
C SER A 407 8.49 -4.03 18.95
N ARG A 408 8.19 -3.21 17.93
CA ARG A 408 7.36 -2.02 18.08
C ARG A 408 5.95 -2.39 18.51
N LEU A 409 5.45 -1.68 19.49
CA LEU A 409 4.08 -1.86 19.96
C LEU A 409 3.12 -1.03 19.11
N LEU A 410 1.94 -1.58 18.87
CA LEU A 410 0.88 -0.89 18.15
C LEU A 410 0.35 0.29 18.98
N GLU A 411 0.07 1.38 18.29
CA GLU A 411 -0.48 2.62 18.84
C GLU A 411 -1.73 3.05 18.03
N PRO A 412 -2.69 3.74 18.65
CA PRO A 412 -3.85 4.28 17.94
C PRO A 412 -3.41 5.21 16.78
N GLY A 413 -4.03 5.04 15.62
CA GLY A 413 -3.69 5.74 14.37
C GLY A 413 -2.75 4.97 13.46
N MET A 414 -2.14 3.87 13.90
CA MET A 414 -1.45 2.95 12.99
C MET A 414 -2.45 2.22 12.10
N VAL A 415 -2.07 1.98 10.84
CA VAL A 415 -2.86 1.19 9.86
C VAL A 415 -1.97 0.10 9.30
N LEU A 416 -2.51 -1.11 9.25
CA LEU A 416 -1.78 -2.32 8.89
C LEU A 416 -2.68 -3.33 8.19
N THR A 417 -2.10 -4.27 7.44
CA THR A 417 -2.79 -5.42 6.88
C THR A 417 -2.80 -6.60 7.85
N ILE A 418 -3.80 -7.47 7.74
CA ILE A 418 -3.82 -8.80 8.36
C ILE A 418 -4.12 -9.81 7.26
N GLU A 419 -3.08 -10.54 6.83
CA GLU A 419 -3.07 -11.30 5.57
C GLU A 419 -2.54 -12.76 5.71
N PRO A 420 -2.98 -13.58 6.63
CA PRO A 420 -2.53 -14.96 6.66
C PRO A 420 -2.91 -15.70 5.38
N GLY A 421 -2.08 -16.67 5.00
CA GLY A 421 -2.32 -17.53 3.86
C GLY A 421 -1.77 -18.94 4.06
N LEU A 422 -2.26 -19.89 3.27
CA LEU A 422 -1.71 -21.24 3.14
C LEU A 422 -1.58 -21.58 1.65
N TYR A 423 -0.40 -22.08 1.27
CA TYR A 423 -0.05 -22.37 -0.11
C TYR A 423 0.46 -23.81 -0.21
N ILE A 424 -0.38 -24.70 -0.70
CA ILE A 424 -0.09 -26.12 -0.79
C ILE A 424 0.21 -26.45 -2.25
N HIS A 425 1.49 -26.61 -2.58
CA HIS A 425 1.93 -26.97 -3.91
C HIS A 425 2.96 -28.09 -3.83
N GLU A 426 2.82 -29.12 -4.64
CA GLU A 426 3.71 -30.29 -4.64
C GLU A 426 5.19 -29.95 -4.81
N LYS A 427 5.52 -28.89 -5.56
CA LYS A 427 6.91 -28.44 -5.77
C LYS A 427 7.53 -27.75 -4.56
N ASN A 428 6.71 -27.20 -3.67
CA ASN A 428 7.17 -26.43 -2.51
C ASN A 428 7.28 -27.29 -1.24
N ILE A 429 6.87 -28.56 -1.34
CA ILE A 429 6.88 -29.52 -0.25
C ILE A 429 8.19 -30.32 -0.29
N SER A 430 8.81 -30.52 0.87
CA SER A 430 10.01 -31.34 1.01
C SER A 430 9.78 -32.74 0.44
N LYS A 431 10.80 -33.33 -0.19
CA LYS A 431 10.75 -34.72 -0.72
C LYS A 431 10.44 -35.77 0.36
N ASP A 432 10.65 -35.41 1.62
CA ASP A 432 10.42 -36.30 2.78
C ASP A 432 9.00 -36.14 3.36
N THR A 433 8.16 -35.23 2.84
CA THR A 433 6.78 -35.05 3.27
C THR A 433 5.90 -36.05 2.53
N ASP A 434 5.01 -36.75 3.25
CA ASP A 434 4.03 -37.61 2.62
C ASP A 434 3.00 -36.79 1.83
N VAL A 435 3.27 -36.66 0.53
CA VAL A 435 2.40 -35.96 -0.43
C VAL A 435 1.03 -36.61 -0.54
N THR A 436 0.90 -37.88 -0.14
CA THR A 436 -0.37 -38.66 -0.21
C THR A 436 -1.43 -38.04 0.69
N ALA A 437 -1.07 -37.71 1.93
CA ALA A 437 -1.98 -37.03 2.86
C ALA A 437 -2.44 -35.64 2.35
N LEU A 438 -1.54 -34.86 1.75
CA LEU A 438 -1.88 -33.56 1.16
C LEU A 438 -2.82 -33.69 -0.03
N ARG A 439 -2.60 -34.68 -0.91
CA ARG A 439 -3.48 -34.97 -2.03
C ARG A 439 -4.86 -35.41 -1.55
N GLU A 440 -4.92 -36.34 -0.59
CA GLU A 440 -6.18 -36.84 -0.05
C GLU A 440 -6.98 -35.72 0.66
N VAL A 441 -6.31 -34.83 1.39
CA VAL A 441 -6.98 -33.81 2.21
C VAL A 441 -7.33 -32.55 1.40
N PHE A 442 -6.44 -32.06 0.53
CA PHE A 442 -6.61 -30.74 -0.08
C PHE A 442 -6.55 -30.71 -1.61
N LEU A 443 -5.60 -31.42 -2.23
CA LEU A 443 -5.32 -31.19 -3.66
C LEU A 443 -6.24 -32.00 -4.58
N GLY A 444 -6.61 -33.22 -4.21
CA GLY A 444 -7.32 -34.14 -5.15
C GLY A 444 -6.49 -34.32 -6.42
N GLU A 445 -7.02 -33.90 -7.56
CA GLU A 445 -6.33 -33.92 -8.86
C GLU A 445 -5.58 -32.64 -9.20
N GLN A 446 -5.65 -31.59 -8.34
CA GLN A 446 -4.99 -30.31 -8.56
C GLN A 446 -3.51 -30.37 -8.16
N CYS A 447 -2.65 -29.58 -8.85
CA CYS A 447 -1.23 -29.51 -8.52
C CYS A 447 -0.90 -28.49 -7.41
N GLY A 448 -1.84 -27.62 -7.06
CA GLY A 448 -1.64 -26.59 -6.05
C GLY A 448 -2.96 -25.96 -5.60
N LEU A 449 -2.97 -25.48 -4.37
CA LEU A 449 -4.09 -24.81 -3.74
C LEU A 449 -3.55 -23.70 -2.83
N GLY A 450 -3.82 -22.44 -3.19
CA GLY A 450 -3.44 -21.26 -2.42
C GLY A 450 -4.66 -20.53 -1.88
N VAL A 451 -4.57 -20.08 -0.62
CA VAL A 451 -5.59 -19.25 0.03
C VAL A 451 -4.88 -18.12 0.78
N ARG A 452 -5.26 -16.87 0.51
CA ARG A 452 -4.94 -15.69 1.33
C ARG A 452 -6.24 -14.94 1.60
N ILE A 453 -6.39 -14.46 2.82
CA ILE A 453 -7.51 -13.62 3.25
C ILE A 453 -6.90 -12.44 3.98
N GLU A 454 -7.12 -11.25 3.45
CA GLU A 454 -6.50 -10.02 3.92
C GLU A 454 -7.51 -8.91 4.12
N ASP A 455 -7.35 -8.21 5.22
CA ASP A 455 -8.08 -6.99 5.55
C ASP A 455 -7.14 -5.89 6.04
N ASP A 456 -7.48 -4.64 5.70
CA ASP A 456 -6.87 -3.44 6.27
C ASP A 456 -7.49 -3.14 7.63
N VAL A 457 -6.63 -2.89 8.63
CA VAL A 457 -7.02 -2.67 10.02
C VAL A 457 -6.42 -1.38 10.57
N VAL A 458 -7.28 -0.50 11.05
CA VAL A 458 -6.89 0.70 11.82
C VAL A 458 -6.80 0.35 13.29
N VAL A 459 -5.68 0.64 13.93
CA VAL A 459 -5.55 0.55 15.40
C VAL A 459 -6.28 1.72 16.03
N THR A 460 -7.28 1.42 16.86
CA THR A 460 -8.03 2.40 17.65
C THR A 460 -7.66 2.32 19.13
N ALA A 461 -8.17 3.22 19.96
CA ALA A 461 -7.94 3.15 21.41
C ALA A 461 -8.48 1.85 22.04
N ASP A 462 -9.54 1.26 21.45
CA ASP A 462 -10.27 0.11 21.99
C ASP A 462 -9.87 -1.22 21.32
N GLY A 463 -9.13 -1.20 20.20
CA GLY A 463 -8.75 -2.40 19.45
C GLY A 463 -8.54 -2.15 17.96
N GLY A 464 -8.59 -3.22 17.15
CA GLY A 464 -8.52 -3.15 15.70
C GLY A 464 -9.90 -2.88 15.06
N ARG A 465 -9.97 -1.95 14.10
CA ARG A 465 -11.15 -1.68 13.29
C ARG A 465 -10.86 -2.00 11.82
N VAL A 466 -11.53 -3.00 11.28
CA VAL A 466 -11.41 -3.39 9.87
C VAL A 466 -12.08 -2.33 9.00
N ILE A 467 -11.38 -1.83 7.98
CA ILE A 467 -11.89 -0.84 7.03
C ILE A 467 -12.26 -1.44 5.67
N THR A 468 -11.99 -2.73 5.46
CA THR A 468 -12.29 -3.52 4.25
C THR A 468 -13.46 -4.50 4.44
N SER A 469 -14.26 -4.31 5.48
CA SER A 469 -15.36 -5.22 5.86
C SER A 469 -16.50 -5.33 4.84
N ASP A 470 -16.53 -4.48 3.82
CA ASP A 470 -17.55 -4.49 2.76
C ASP A 470 -17.39 -5.67 1.77
N VAL A 471 -16.26 -6.38 1.80
CA VAL A 471 -16.03 -7.60 1.01
C VAL A 471 -16.29 -8.83 1.87
N PRO A 472 -17.21 -9.74 1.47
CA PRO A 472 -17.46 -10.96 2.22
C PRO A 472 -16.21 -11.82 2.32
N LYS A 473 -16.02 -12.44 3.48
CA LYS A 473 -14.96 -13.42 3.75
C LYS A 473 -15.45 -14.70 4.42
N GLN A 474 -16.70 -14.73 4.88
CA GLN A 474 -17.31 -15.98 5.32
C GLN A 474 -17.71 -16.82 4.11
N VAL A 475 -17.45 -18.13 4.15
CA VAL A 475 -17.73 -19.04 3.02
C VAL A 475 -19.17 -18.91 2.54
N ASP A 476 -20.11 -18.92 3.48
CA ASP A 476 -21.54 -18.88 3.15
C ASP A 476 -21.95 -17.55 2.53
N ASP A 477 -21.32 -16.43 2.94
CA ASP A 477 -21.58 -15.10 2.37
C ASP A 477 -20.96 -14.96 0.96
N ILE A 478 -19.78 -15.51 0.73
CA ILE A 478 -19.15 -15.57 -0.59
C ILE A 478 -20.03 -16.37 -1.55
N GLU A 479 -20.43 -17.59 -1.15
CA GLU A 479 -21.30 -18.45 -1.97
C GLU A 479 -22.65 -17.78 -2.22
N ALA A 480 -23.24 -17.12 -1.23
CA ALA A 480 -24.47 -16.36 -1.41
C ALA A 480 -24.31 -15.20 -2.39
N TRP A 481 -23.18 -14.46 -2.32
CA TRP A 481 -22.89 -13.37 -3.26
C TRP A 481 -22.74 -13.86 -4.69
N MET A 482 -21.99 -14.95 -4.89
CA MET A 482 -21.67 -15.49 -6.21
C MET A 482 -22.83 -16.18 -6.90
N ASN A 483 -23.80 -16.74 -6.13
CA ASN A 483 -24.94 -17.48 -6.66
C ASN A 483 -26.27 -16.70 -6.61
N THR A 484 -26.20 -15.40 -6.45
CA THR A 484 -27.40 -14.55 -6.53
C THR A 484 -27.79 -14.40 -8.00
N ASP A 485 -28.95 -14.97 -8.39
CA ASP A 485 -29.55 -14.93 -9.74
C ASP A 485 -30.10 -13.53 -10.09
#